data_ea62fbb7d87712adb6fcb32fa8db620e
#
_entry.id   ea62fbb7d87712adb6fcb32fa8db620e
#
_cell.length_a   1.000
_cell.length_b   1.000
_cell.length_c   1.000
_cell.angle_alpha   90.00
_cell.angle_beta   90.00
_cell.angle_gamma   90.00
#
_symmetry.space_group_name_H-M   'P 1'
#
loop_
_entity.id
_entity.type
_entity.pdbx_description
1 polymer ?
#
loop_
_entity_poly.entity_id
_entity_poly.type
_entity_poly.pdbx_seq_one_letter_code
_entity_poly.pdbx_strand_id
1 'polypeptide(L)'
;GARVQVVHSMPQLLERYRKESGGVMPQETLDKAAEKTGFHYQVKHAGIRDWAFHFENRNVRRPVVTQVSQLEITVENLSDSMEKPVPLLMRAKVNAQGNATLKGNVTVSPFKADLDIDMRNIDIRFIQPYVDDYVNLSLRQADLSVKGTLAMKQAQDGKLHGNFRGGAAIGSLAAVDQLTGRPVISWKYLSLEEVAVNLNPLSVAIDKAKMNDVVARVILLQDGRLNLQNILCSKAGGQKSLTESEEDGLAIEVADKTATVVRPVPVKRSV
;
A
#
# COMPACT_ATOMS: atom_id res chain seq x y z
N GLY A 1 28.17 4.40 9.84
CA GLY A 1 28.83 3.10 9.90
C GLY A 1 28.46 2.42 11.21
N ALA A 2 27.76 1.29 11.15
CA ALA A 2 27.48 0.48 12.32
C ALA A 2 28.77 -0.23 12.77
N ARG A 3 29.24 0.00 13.99
CA ARG A 3 30.27 -0.81 14.61
C ARG A 3 29.59 -1.95 15.34
N VAL A 4 29.71 -3.15 14.80
CA VAL A 4 29.37 -4.39 15.48
C VAL A 4 30.65 -4.88 16.16
N GLN A 5 30.73 -4.84 17.47
CA GLN A 5 31.79 -5.53 18.21
C GLN A 5 31.33 -6.98 18.43
N VAL A 6 31.85 -7.89 17.63
CA VAL A 6 31.69 -9.33 17.85
C VAL A 6 32.73 -9.77 18.89
N VAL A 7 32.30 -9.99 20.09
CA VAL A 7 33.13 -10.59 21.13
C VAL A 7 32.92 -12.11 21.09
N HIS A 8 33.84 -12.80 20.44
CA HIS A 8 33.98 -14.24 20.28
C HIS A 8 32.91 -14.99 19.47
N SER A 9 33.33 -15.59 18.39
CA SER A 9 32.49 -16.47 17.57
C SER A 9 32.42 -17.86 18.16
N MET A 10 31.25 -18.51 18.09
CA MET A 10 30.97 -19.88 18.48
C MET A 10 32.06 -20.91 18.06
N PRO A 11 32.65 -20.81 16.84
CA PRO A 11 33.74 -21.69 16.43
C PRO A 11 34.97 -21.64 17.32
N GLN A 12 35.35 -20.48 17.84
CA GLN A 12 36.57 -20.35 18.68
C GLN A 12 36.38 -20.95 20.08
N LEU A 13 35.15 -20.88 20.63
CA LEU A 13 34.84 -21.56 21.89
C LEU A 13 34.84 -23.07 21.73
N LEU A 14 34.31 -23.59 20.63
CA LEU A 14 34.32 -25.03 20.32
C LEU A 14 35.72 -25.57 20.04
N GLU A 15 36.61 -24.81 19.38
CA GLU A 15 38.01 -25.21 19.18
C GLU A 15 38.80 -25.20 20.48
N ARG A 16 38.58 -24.27 21.38
CA ARG A 16 39.23 -24.22 22.69
C ARG A 16 38.81 -25.41 23.57
N TYR A 17 37.52 -25.76 23.57
CA TYR A 17 37.00 -26.89 24.31
C TYR A 17 37.50 -28.23 23.75
N ARG A 18 37.60 -28.33 22.41
CA ARG A 18 38.14 -29.52 21.73
C ARG A 18 39.62 -29.77 22.07
N LYS A 19 40.37 -28.68 22.28
CA LYS A 19 41.77 -28.72 22.67
C LYS A 19 41.97 -29.11 24.15
N GLU A 20 41.06 -28.71 25.02
CA GLU A 20 41.19 -28.91 26.46
C GLU A 20 40.61 -30.25 26.96
N SER A 21 39.63 -30.84 26.27
CA SER A 21 38.91 -32.03 26.72
C SER A 21 39.16 -33.33 25.96
N GLY A 22 39.95 -33.32 24.90
CA GLY A 22 40.45 -34.52 24.21
C GLY A 22 39.43 -35.59 23.75
N GLY A 23 38.14 -35.26 23.69
CA GLY A 23 37.09 -36.21 23.38
C GLY A 23 35.81 -35.62 22.80
N VAL A 24 34.99 -36.50 22.25
CA VAL A 24 33.67 -36.23 21.71
C VAL A 24 32.74 -35.81 22.85
N MET A 25 32.21 -34.59 22.80
CA MET A 25 31.16 -34.15 23.72
C MET A 25 29.89 -34.98 23.56
N PRO A 26 29.27 -35.45 24.63
CA PRO A 26 27.92 -35.99 24.55
C PRO A 26 26.94 -34.94 24.04
N GLN A 27 26.04 -35.36 23.18
CA GLN A 27 25.02 -34.48 22.55
C GLN A 27 24.24 -33.65 23.58
N GLU A 28 23.94 -34.28 24.72
CA GLU A 28 23.24 -33.67 25.86
C GLU A 28 23.99 -32.48 26.51
N THR A 29 25.30 -32.48 26.42
CA THR A 29 26.15 -31.39 26.93
C THR A 29 26.23 -30.24 25.93
N LEU A 30 26.16 -30.52 24.63
CA LEU A 30 26.08 -29.55 23.60
C LEU A 30 24.72 -28.81 23.63
N ASP A 31 23.63 -29.55 23.87
CA ASP A 31 22.29 -28.98 23.99
C ASP A 31 22.16 -28.09 25.25
N LYS A 32 22.70 -28.56 26.39
CA LYS A 32 22.76 -27.76 27.63
C LYS A 32 23.72 -26.56 27.56
N ALA A 33 24.78 -26.65 26.78
CA ALA A 33 25.70 -25.53 26.53
C ALA A 33 25.11 -24.54 25.57
N ALA A 34 24.33 -24.98 24.57
CA ALA A 34 23.58 -24.13 23.67
C ALA A 34 22.45 -23.37 24.38
N GLU A 35 21.78 -24.00 25.36
CA GLU A 35 20.80 -23.35 26.22
C GLU A 35 21.40 -22.31 27.18
N LYS A 36 22.65 -22.50 27.65
CA LYS A 36 23.31 -21.61 28.61
C LYS A 36 24.14 -20.49 27.98
N THR A 37 24.55 -20.61 26.75
CA THR A 37 25.24 -19.53 26.02
C THR A 37 24.29 -18.82 25.08
N GLY A 38 23.20 -18.32 25.62
CA GLY A 38 22.34 -17.40 24.89
C GLY A 38 23.16 -16.18 24.44
N PHE A 39 23.49 -16.11 23.15
CA PHE A 39 24.13 -14.93 22.59
C PHE A 39 23.10 -13.79 22.61
N HIS A 40 23.25 -12.89 23.59
CA HIS A 40 22.42 -11.72 23.68
C HIS A 40 23.08 -10.57 22.90
N TYR A 41 22.31 -9.96 22.00
CA TYR A 41 22.75 -8.78 21.30
C TYR A 41 21.74 -7.64 21.46
N GLN A 42 22.27 -6.43 21.47
CA GLN A 42 21.49 -5.21 21.40
C GLN A 42 22.16 -4.24 20.43
N VAL A 43 21.39 -3.77 19.46
CA VAL A 43 21.80 -2.74 18.53
C VAL A 43 20.99 -1.50 18.81
N LYS A 44 21.63 -0.46 19.37
CA LYS A 44 20.93 0.78 19.74
C LYS A 44 20.33 1.50 18.55
N HIS A 45 21.05 1.52 17.42
CA HIS A 45 20.61 2.16 16.20
C HIS A 45 21.05 1.31 15.02
N ALA A 46 20.11 0.88 14.22
CA ALA A 46 20.33 0.23 12.94
C ALA A 46 19.58 0.99 11.85
N GLY A 47 20.15 1.06 10.66
CA GLY A 47 19.46 1.76 9.58
C GLY A 47 20.09 1.50 8.23
N ILE A 48 19.28 1.71 7.22
CA ILE A 48 19.67 1.78 5.81
C ILE A 48 19.29 3.15 5.29
N ARG A 49 20.08 3.67 4.38
CA ARG A 49 19.90 4.98 3.77
C ARG A 49 20.13 4.92 2.29
N ASP A 50 19.36 5.73 1.59
CA ASP A 50 19.51 6.02 0.18
C ASP A 50 19.40 4.77 -0.72
N TRP A 51 18.53 3.84 -0.31
CA TRP A 51 18.20 2.68 -1.13
C TRP A 51 17.17 3.06 -2.19
N ALA A 52 17.27 2.40 -3.33
CA ALA A 52 16.31 2.49 -4.41
C ALA A 52 15.97 1.09 -4.91
N PHE A 53 14.71 0.85 -5.24
CA PHE A 53 14.30 -0.36 -5.92
C PHE A 53 13.17 -0.08 -6.91
N HIS A 54 13.11 -0.93 -7.92
CA HIS A 54 12.06 -0.94 -8.91
C HIS A 54 11.23 -2.21 -8.72
N PHE A 55 9.94 -2.03 -8.60
CA PHE A 55 8.99 -3.14 -8.63
C PHE A 55 8.28 -3.12 -9.98
N GLU A 56 8.38 -4.21 -10.73
CA GLU A 56 7.69 -4.38 -11.99
C GLU A 56 6.71 -5.56 -11.89
N ASN A 57 5.42 -5.28 -12.06
CA ASN A 57 4.40 -6.31 -12.18
C ASN A 57 4.10 -6.56 -13.66
N ARG A 58 4.46 -7.74 -14.15
CA ARG A 58 4.22 -8.20 -15.52
C ARG A 58 3.00 -9.12 -15.65
N ASN A 59 2.32 -9.42 -14.54
CA ASN A 59 1.14 -10.28 -14.53
C ASN A 59 -0.16 -9.56 -14.94
N VAL A 60 -0.04 -8.31 -15.39
CA VAL A 60 -1.15 -7.48 -15.86
C VAL A 60 -0.97 -7.14 -17.34
N ARG A 61 -2.07 -6.78 -18.04
CA ARG A 61 -2.05 -6.49 -19.47
C ARG A 61 -0.99 -5.46 -19.91
N ARG A 62 -0.68 -4.52 -19.03
CA ARG A 62 0.39 -3.52 -19.23
C ARG A 62 1.30 -3.59 -18.01
N PRO A 63 2.61 -3.78 -18.18
CA PRO A 63 3.55 -3.81 -17.06
C PRO A 63 3.41 -2.56 -16.21
N VAL A 64 3.35 -2.76 -14.89
CA VAL A 64 3.30 -1.69 -13.91
C VAL A 64 4.67 -1.56 -13.29
N VAL A 65 5.25 -0.37 -13.38
CA VAL A 65 6.52 -0.05 -12.74
C VAL A 65 6.26 0.92 -11.58
N THR A 66 6.65 0.51 -10.38
CA THR A 66 6.67 1.37 -9.20
C THR A 66 8.12 1.57 -8.78
N GLN A 67 8.53 2.83 -8.72
CA GLN A 67 9.88 3.20 -8.33
C GLN A 67 9.87 3.75 -6.92
N VAL A 68 10.69 3.16 -6.06
CA VAL A 68 10.96 3.68 -4.72
C VAL A 68 12.41 4.14 -4.68
N SER A 69 12.65 5.35 -4.21
CA SER A 69 13.97 5.94 -4.09
C SER A 69 14.13 6.67 -2.76
N GLN A 70 15.37 6.99 -2.41
CA GLN A 70 15.70 7.65 -1.15
C GLN A 70 15.05 6.94 0.05
N LEU A 71 14.99 5.60 0.00
CA LEU A 71 14.46 4.82 1.10
C LEU A 71 15.43 4.89 2.28
N GLU A 72 14.92 5.37 3.38
CA GLU A 72 15.58 5.48 4.67
C GLU A 72 14.78 4.71 5.69
N ILE A 73 15.40 3.74 6.35
CA ILE A 73 14.79 2.99 7.45
C ILE A 73 15.71 3.12 8.64
N THR A 74 15.15 3.53 9.78
CA THR A 74 15.84 3.58 11.06
C THR A 74 15.06 2.74 12.06
N VAL A 75 15.79 1.89 12.77
CA VAL A 75 15.29 1.00 13.82
C VAL A 75 16.12 1.25 15.07
N GLU A 76 15.45 1.39 16.20
CA GLU A 76 16.11 1.64 17.48
C GLU A 76 15.93 0.46 18.43
N ASN A 77 16.94 0.22 19.28
CA ASN A 77 16.91 -0.78 20.34
C ASN A 77 16.57 -2.20 19.86
N LEU A 78 17.06 -2.57 18.68
CA LEU A 78 16.92 -3.93 18.15
C LEU A 78 17.70 -4.91 19.06
N SER A 79 17.06 -5.97 19.52
CA SER A 79 17.66 -7.01 20.37
C SER A 79 17.25 -8.41 19.91
N ASP A 80 17.85 -9.42 20.49
CA ASP A 80 17.47 -10.82 20.36
C ASP A 80 16.06 -11.13 20.87
N SER A 81 15.50 -10.26 21.72
CA SER A 81 14.13 -10.37 22.20
C SER A 81 13.15 -9.91 21.14
N MET A 82 12.56 -10.86 20.42
CA MET A 82 11.56 -10.58 19.37
C MET A 82 10.21 -10.11 19.93
N GLU A 83 10.01 -10.21 21.24
CA GLU A 83 8.75 -9.83 21.91
C GLU A 83 8.66 -8.34 22.25
N LYS A 84 9.80 -7.65 22.26
CA LYS A 84 9.83 -6.23 22.60
C LYS A 84 9.45 -5.37 21.40
N PRO A 85 8.65 -4.30 21.61
CA PRO A 85 8.36 -3.34 20.57
C PRO A 85 9.63 -2.58 20.19
N VAL A 86 9.88 -2.50 18.89
CA VAL A 86 11.03 -1.87 18.28
C VAL A 86 10.57 -0.61 17.56
N PRO A 87 11.04 0.59 17.95
CA PRO A 87 10.76 1.80 17.23
C PRO A 87 11.26 1.76 15.79
N LEU A 88 10.38 2.09 14.85
CA LEU A 88 10.65 2.11 13.42
C LEU A 88 10.33 3.50 12.84
N LEU A 89 11.22 4.02 12.03
CA LEU A 89 10.98 5.15 11.16
C LEU A 89 11.38 4.78 9.73
N MET A 90 10.45 4.89 8.79
CA MET A 90 10.70 4.70 7.37
C MET A 90 10.30 5.96 6.61
N ARG A 91 11.15 6.39 5.69
CA ARG A 91 10.89 7.45 4.72
C ARG A 91 11.27 6.97 3.34
N ALA A 92 10.51 7.35 2.33
CA ALA A 92 10.81 7.03 0.95
C ALA A 92 10.17 8.05 -0.01
N LYS A 93 10.75 8.16 -1.20
CA LYS A 93 10.08 8.74 -2.36
C LYS A 93 9.49 7.64 -3.22
N VAL A 94 8.26 7.86 -3.69
CA VAL A 94 7.53 6.93 -4.54
C VAL A 94 7.16 7.64 -5.85
N ASN A 95 7.52 7.05 -6.98
CA ASN A 95 7.20 7.56 -8.31
C ASN A 95 7.55 9.06 -8.48
N ALA A 96 8.79 9.42 -8.19
CA ALA A 96 9.41 10.74 -8.35
C ALA A 96 8.86 11.86 -7.45
N GLN A 97 7.56 12.02 -7.31
CA GLN A 97 6.96 13.15 -6.57
C GLN A 97 6.34 12.74 -5.22
N GLY A 98 5.95 11.47 -5.07
CA GLY A 98 5.34 10.97 -3.86
C GLY A 98 6.32 10.88 -2.71
N ASN A 99 5.83 11.20 -1.51
CA ASN A 99 6.57 11.01 -0.26
C ASN A 99 5.79 10.08 0.64
N ALA A 100 6.46 9.12 1.25
CA ALA A 100 5.90 8.20 2.22
C ALA A 100 6.70 8.25 3.51
N THR A 101 6.01 8.37 4.64
CA THR A 101 6.59 8.26 5.97
C THR A 101 5.75 7.30 6.80
N LEU A 102 6.42 6.32 7.41
CA LEU A 102 5.83 5.43 8.41
C LEU A 102 6.64 5.55 9.68
N LYS A 103 5.97 5.76 10.81
CA LYS A 103 6.63 5.88 12.11
C LYS A 103 5.81 5.14 13.17
N GLY A 104 6.46 4.42 14.05
CA GLY A 104 5.76 3.74 15.15
C GLY A 104 6.58 2.62 15.74
N ASN A 105 5.90 1.58 16.22
CA ASN A 105 6.51 0.45 16.88
C ASN A 105 6.12 -0.86 16.18
N VAL A 106 7.08 -1.76 16.08
CA VAL A 106 6.86 -3.11 15.54
C VAL A 106 7.39 -4.14 16.52
N THR A 107 6.60 -5.15 16.83
CA THR A 107 6.99 -6.35 17.55
C THR A 107 7.06 -7.50 16.55
N VAL A 108 8.10 -8.31 16.60
CA VAL A 108 8.32 -9.36 15.61
C VAL A 108 7.57 -10.64 15.95
N SER A 109 7.59 -11.05 17.23
CA SER A 109 6.94 -12.28 17.66
C SER A 109 6.28 -12.11 19.06
N PRO A 110 4.93 -12.26 19.16
CA PRO A 110 3.98 -12.32 18.06
C PRO A 110 3.97 -11.00 17.27
N PHE A 111 3.72 -11.08 15.96
CA PHE A 111 3.74 -9.88 15.12
C PHE A 111 2.69 -8.87 15.57
N LYS A 112 3.15 -7.64 15.82
CA LYS A 112 2.31 -6.48 16.11
C LYS A 112 2.98 -5.23 15.52
N ALA A 113 2.19 -4.35 14.92
CA ALA A 113 2.66 -3.06 14.43
C ALA A 113 1.62 -1.99 14.72
N ASP A 114 2.08 -0.88 15.32
CA ASP A 114 1.30 0.32 15.54
C ASP A 114 2.04 1.47 14.85
N LEU A 115 1.52 1.91 13.70
CA LEU A 115 2.21 2.81 12.79
C LEU A 115 1.37 4.04 12.46
N ASP A 116 1.99 5.20 12.51
CA ASP A 116 1.51 6.42 11.87
C ASP A 116 1.94 6.42 10.40
N ILE A 117 1.00 6.66 9.51
CA ILE A 117 1.19 6.71 8.06
C ILE A 117 0.97 8.16 7.61
N ASP A 118 1.91 8.70 6.84
CA ASP A 118 1.78 9.97 6.12
C ASP A 118 2.34 9.78 4.71
N MET A 119 1.44 9.63 3.74
CA MET A 119 1.75 9.48 2.32
C MET A 119 1.17 10.67 1.59
N ARG A 120 1.96 11.31 0.72
CA ARG A 120 1.57 12.52 0.00
C ARG A 120 1.94 12.45 -1.46
N ASN A 121 1.02 12.85 -2.32
CA ASN A 121 1.22 13.00 -3.75
C ASN A 121 1.79 11.73 -4.41
N ILE A 122 1.32 10.56 -3.99
CA ILE A 122 1.69 9.29 -4.62
C ILE A 122 0.95 9.19 -5.95
N ASP A 123 1.68 9.24 -7.05
CA ASP A 123 1.12 8.98 -8.38
C ASP A 123 0.57 7.55 -8.45
N ILE A 124 -0.76 7.43 -8.56
CA ILE A 124 -1.44 6.14 -8.56
C ILE A 124 -1.83 5.64 -9.95
N ARG A 125 -1.31 6.24 -11.03
CA ARG A 125 -1.57 5.74 -12.40
C ARG A 125 -1.13 4.28 -12.60
N PHE A 126 -0.23 3.79 -11.76
CA PHE A 126 0.18 2.39 -11.75
C PHE A 126 -0.95 1.41 -11.41
N ILE A 127 -2.06 1.88 -10.82
CA ILE A 127 -3.24 1.02 -10.57
C ILE A 127 -4.07 0.78 -11.85
N GLN A 128 -3.82 1.52 -12.93
CA GLN A 128 -4.57 1.45 -14.18
C GLN A 128 -4.88 0.01 -14.65
N PRO A 129 -3.91 -0.92 -14.71
CA PRO A 129 -4.19 -2.27 -15.18
C PRO A 129 -5.17 -3.07 -14.31
N TYR A 130 -5.31 -2.71 -13.04
CA TYR A 130 -6.28 -3.33 -12.13
C TYR A 130 -7.68 -2.73 -12.29
N VAL A 131 -7.76 -1.51 -12.80
CA VAL A 131 -9.02 -0.78 -13.04
C VAL A 131 -9.56 -1.10 -14.44
N ASP A 132 -8.70 -1.43 -15.41
CA ASP A 132 -9.05 -1.73 -16.81
C ASP A 132 -10.07 -2.87 -16.95
N ASP A 133 -10.14 -3.80 -15.99
CA ASP A 133 -11.12 -4.87 -15.99
C ASP A 133 -12.54 -4.42 -15.58
N TYR A 134 -12.66 -3.25 -15.00
CA TYR A 134 -13.91 -2.73 -14.46
C TYR A 134 -14.43 -1.51 -15.22
N VAL A 135 -13.51 -0.68 -15.73
CA VAL A 135 -13.88 0.56 -16.44
C VAL A 135 -13.00 0.83 -17.66
N ASN A 136 -13.59 1.35 -18.70
CA ASN A 136 -12.93 1.77 -19.94
C ASN A 136 -12.41 3.22 -19.83
N LEU A 137 -11.72 3.52 -18.72
CA LEU A 137 -11.11 4.83 -18.48
C LEU A 137 -9.60 4.70 -18.40
N SER A 138 -8.90 5.67 -18.96
CA SER A 138 -7.45 5.82 -18.82
C SER A 138 -7.13 6.99 -17.90
N LEU A 139 -6.45 6.72 -16.80
CA LEU A 139 -5.98 7.73 -15.86
C LEU A 139 -4.80 8.50 -16.47
N ARG A 140 -4.98 9.80 -16.70
CA ARG A 140 -3.93 10.72 -17.17
C ARG A 140 -3.17 11.32 -16.02
N GLN A 141 -3.87 11.57 -14.91
CA GLN A 141 -3.31 12.09 -13.68
C GLN A 141 -4.14 11.57 -12.51
N ALA A 142 -3.50 11.22 -11.41
CA ALA A 142 -4.15 10.91 -10.14
C ALA A 142 -3.09 10.83 -9.03
N ASP A 143 -3.23 11.67 -8.01
CA ASP A 143 -2.31 11.78 -6.88
C ASP A 143 -3.02 11.36 -5.59
N LEU A 144 -2.55 10.30 -4.94
CA LEU A 144 -3.09 9.81 -3.68
C LEU A 144 -2.32 10.38 -2.50
N SER A 145 -3.03 10.85 -1.51
CA SER A 145 -2.50 11.18 -0.18
C SER A 145 -3.29 10.41 0.89
N VAL A 146 -2.59 9.85 1.87
CA VAL A 146 -3.18 9.09 2.99
C VAL A 146 -2.49 9.49 4.26
N LYS A 147 -3.28 9.82 5.30
CA LYS A 147 -2.76 10.12 6.63
C LYS A 147 -3.62 9.45 7.68
N GLY A 148 -3.00 8.72 8.60
CA GLY A 148 -3.73 8.02 9.64
C GLY A 148 -2.86 7.09 10.44
N THR A 149 -3.50 6.22 11.22
CA THR A 149 -2.87 5.20 12.05
C THR A 149 -3.22 3.81 11.53
N LEU A 150 -2.25 2.92 11.51
CA LEU A 150 -2.40 1.52 11.16
C LEU A 150 -1.98 0.66 12.35
N ALA A 151 -2.92 -0.09 12.89
CA ALA A 151 -2.64 -1.13 13.88
C ALA A 151 -2.76 -2.51 13.23
N MET A 152 -1.74 -3.34 13.38
CA MET A 152 -1.72 -4.71 12.87
C MET A 152 -1.33 -5.68 13.98
N LYS A 153 -1.89 -6.86 13.98
CA LYS A 153 -1.54 -7.95 14.90
C LYS A 153 -1.76 -9.31 14.25
N GLN A 154 -0.90 -10.25 14.60
CA GLN A 154 -1.12 -11.65 14.29
C GLN A 154 -2.03 -12.25 15.37
N ALA A 155 -3.10 -12.92 14.97
CA ALA A 155 -3.98 -13.66 15.86
C ALA A 155 -3.41 -15.06 16.16
N GLN A 156 -4.01 -15.76 17.13
CA GLN A 156 -3.59 -17.13 17.51
C GLN A 156 -3.72 -18.16 16.38
N ASP A 157 -4.63 -17.91 15.43
CA ASP A 157 -4.81 -18.72 14.21
C ASP A 157 -3.78 -18.42 13.11
N GLY A 158 -2.78 -17.57 13.40
CA GLY A 158 -1.74 -17.14 12.45
C GLY A 158 -2.17 -16.06 11.48
N LYS A 159 -3.46 -15.69 11.42
CA LYS A 159 -3.95 -14.66 10.51
C LYS A 159 -3.58 -13.26 10.97
N LEU A 160 -3.33 -12.39 10.00
CA LEU A 160 -3.12 -10.97 10.25
C LEU A 160 -4.46 -10.24 10.33
N HIS A 161 -4.66 -9.51 11.42
CA HIS A 161 -5.73 -8.53 11.58
C HIS A 161 -5.12 -7.15 11.50
N GLY A 162 -5.80 -6.24 10.81
CA GLY A 162 -5.37 -4.86 10.67
C GLY A 162 -6.54 -3.92 10.79
N ASN A 163 -6.27 -2.73 11.32
CA ASN A 163 -7.19 -1.62 11.38
C ASN A 163 -6.46 -0.34 11.00
N PHE A 164 -6.95 0.31 9.94
CA PHE A 164 -6.52 1.66 9.57
C PHE A 164 -7.61 2.64 9.95
N ARG A 165 -7.21 3.79 10.50
CA ARG A 165 -8.08 4.94 10.75
C ARG A 165 -7.40 6.22 10.34
N GLY A 166 -8.09 7.04 9.55
CA GLY A 166 -7.49 8.28 9.07
C GLY A 166 -8.30 8.95 7.99
N GLY A 167 -7.60 9.61 7.08
CA GLY A 167 -8.17 10.23 5.90
C GLY A 167 -7.38 9.89 4.65
N ALA A 168 -8.03 9.99 3.52
CA ALA A 168 -7.43 9.85 2.21
C ALA A 168 -7.88 10.98 1.30
N ALA A 169 -7.06 11.33 0.33
CA ALA A 169 -7.42 12.30 -0.70
C ALA A 169 -6.88 11.86 -2.05
N ILE A 170 -7.65 12.06 -3.10
CA ILE A 170 -7.21 11.91 -4.48
C ILE A 170 -7.24 13.29 -5.12
N GLY A 171 -6.04 13.83 -5.34
CA GLY A 171 -5.83 15.12 -6.00
C GLY A 171 -5.66 14.98 -7.50
N SER A 172 -5.97 16.05 -8.20
CA SER A 172 -5.64 16.21 -9.62
C SER A 172 -6.04 15.03 -10.50
N LEU A 173 -7.22 14.43 -10.26
CA LEU A 173 -7.66 13.33 -11.12
C LEU A 173 -8.06 13.86 -12.49
N ALA A 174 -7.52 13.22 -13.52
CA ALA A 174 -7.97 13.39 -14.90
C ALA A 174 -8.06 12.03 -15.58
N ALA A 175 -9.24 11.68 -16.07
CA ALA A 175 -9.48 10.44 -16.79
C ALA A 175 -10.09 10.70 -18.16
N VAL A 176 -9.65 9.92 -19.14
CA VAL A 176 -10.14 9.96 -20.51
C VAL A 176 -10.75 8.61 -20.88
N ASP A 177 -11.66 8.62 -21.82
CA ASP A 177 -12.17 7.39 -22.44
C ASP A 177 -11.03 6.65 -23.15
N GLN A 178 -10.92 5.33 -22.94
CA GLN A 178 -9.83 4.52 -23.51
C GLN A 178 -9.90 4.41 -25.03
N LEU A 179 -11.09 4.43 -25.61
CA LEU A 179 -11.30 4.23 -27.04
C LEU A 179 -11.10 5.53 -27.80
N THR A 180 -11.72 6.62 -27.32
CA THR A 180 -11.73 7.89 -28.04
C THR A 180 -10.62 8.85 -27.57
N GLY A 181 -10.02 8.63 -26.42
CA GLY A 181 -9.04 9.51 -25.79
C GLY A 181 -9.63 10.84 -25.28
N ARG A 182 -10.96 11.00 -25.33
CA ARG A 182 -11.62 12.25 -24.93
C ARG A 182 -11.76 12.36 -23.40
N PRO A 183 -11.66 13.57 -22.83
CA PRO A 183 -11.91 13.77 -21.41
C PRO A 183 -13.31 13.30 -21.01
N VAL A 184 -13.38 12.57 -19.89
CA VAL A 184 -14.65 12.06 -19.34
C VAL A 184 -14.91 12.68 -17.98
N ILE A 185 -13.94 12.63 -17.08
CA ILE A 185 -14.08 13.17 -15.73
C ILE A 185 -12.74 13.69 -15.24
N SER A 186 -12.80 14.81 -14.56
CA SER A 186 -11.69 15.36 -13.81
C SER A 186 -12.19 16.02 -12.53
N TRP A 187 -11.35 16.06 -11.52
CA TRP A 187 -11.56 16.85 -10.31
C TRP A 187 -10.23 17.35 -9.77
N LYS A 188 -10.29 18.44 -9.04
CA LYS A 188 -9.10 18.97 -8.37
C LYS A 188 -8.79 18.21 -7.09
N TYR A 189 -9.83 17.86 -6.33
CA TYR A 189 -9.64 17.25 -5.02
C TYR A 189 -10.88 16.44 -4.59
N LEU A 190 -10.66 15.18 -4.26
CA LEU A 190 -11.60 14.33 -3.55
C LEU A 190 -11.00 14.02 -2.18
N SER A 191 -11.65 14.44 -1.10
CA SER A 191 -11.27 14.07 0.27
C SER A 191 -12.22 13.03 0.84
N LEU A 192 -11.65 12.07 1.53
CA LEU A 192 -12.33 11.05 2.31
C LEU A 192 -11.91 11.23 3.77
N GLU A 193 -12.85 11.62 4.62
CA GLU A 193 -12.61 11.88 6.03
C GLU A 193 -13.15 10.73 6.87
N GLU A 194 -12.50 10.45 8.00
CA GLU A 194 -12.88 9.40 8.94
C GLU A 194 -13.00 8.03 8.25
N VAL A 195 -11.98 7.70 7.47
CA VAL A 195 -11.86 6.41 6.81
C VAL A 195 -11.43 5.36 7.82
N ALA A 196 -12.20 4.29 7.93
CA ALA A 196 -11.86 3.11 8.72
C ALA A 196 -11.81 1.88 7.81
N VAL A 197 -10.67 1.21 7.80
CA VAL A 197 -10.46 -0.03 7.03
C VAL A 197 -10.08 -1.14 8.01
N ASN A 198 -10.81 -2.24 8.01
CA ASN A 198 -10.46 -3.44 8.73
C ASN A 198 -10.00 -4.52 7.75
N LEU A 199 -8.95 -5.25 8.12
CA LEU A 199 -8.53 -6.48 7.46
C LEU A 199 -9.00 -7.67 8.31
N ASN A 200 -9.61 -8.66 7.69
CA ASN A 200 -10.13 -9.86 8.35
C ASN A 200 -11.19 -9.59 9.44
N PRO A 201 -12.47 -9.48 9.02
CA PRO A 201 -12.94 -9.42 7.63
C PRO A 201 -12.64 -8.07 6.99
N LEU A 202 -12.44 -8.06 5.66
CA LEU A 202 -12.24 -6.80 4.95
C LEU A 202 -13.53 -5.97 5.01
N SER A 203 -13.42 -4.78 5.58
CA SER A 203 -14.49 -3.79 5.60
C SER A 203 -13.93 -2.39 5.47
N VAL A 204 -14.69 -1.52 4.81
CA VAL A 204 -14.34 -0.11 4.64
C VAL A 204 -15.54 0.72 5.04
N ALA A 205 -15.32 1.70 5.91
CA ALA A 205 -16.28 2.73 6.27
C ALA A 205 -15.68 4.10 6.00
N ILE A 206 -16.48 5.00 5.47
CA ILE A 206 -16.11 6.39 5.18
C ILE A 206 -17.26 7.27 5.66
N ASP A 207 -16.97 8.19 6.56
CA ASP A 207 -18.00 9.07 7.12
C ASP A 207 -18.34 10.22 6.19
N LYS A 208 -17.32 10.83 5.58
CA LYS A 208 -17.48 11.99 4.70
C LYS A 208 -16.65 11.87 3.46
N ALA A 209 -17.28 12.13 2.32
CA ALA A 209 -16.60 12.31 1.06
C ALA A 209 -16.95 13.70 0.50
N LYS A 210 -15.95 14.49 0.16
CA LYS A 210 -16.10 15.83 -0.44
C LYS A 210 -15.31 15.89 -1.72
N MET A 211 -15.94 16.42 -2.77
CA MET A 211 -15.32 16.54 -4.09
C MET A 211 -15.42 17.99 -4.55
N ASN A 212 -14.31 18.53 -5.04
CA ASN A 212 -14.21 19.93 -5.45
C ASN A 212 -13.74 20.03 -6.90
N ASP A 213 -14.25 21.03 -7.60
CA ASP A 213 -13.90 21.36 -8.99
C ASP A 213 -14.03 20.13 -9.90
N VAL A 214 -15.23 19.53 -9.87
CA VAL A 214 -15.56 18.37 -10.72
C VAL A 214 -16.01 18.87 -12.09
N VAL A 215 -15.41 18.30 -13.13
CA VAL A 215 -15.87 18.44 -14.50
C VAL A 215 -16.13 17.05 -15.06
N ALA A 216 -17.36 16.80 -15.49
CA ALA A 216 -17.76 15.56 -16.13
C ALA A 216 -18.40 15.87 -17.48
N ARG A 217 -17.93 15.16 -18.51
CA ARG A 217 -18.49 15.27 -19.86
C ARG A 217 -19.51 14.16 -20.09
N VAL A 218 -20.78 14.55 -20.17
CA VAL A 218 -21.89 13.65 -20.46
C VAL A 218 -22.36 13.90 -21.89
N ILE A 219 -22.41 12.85 -22.71
CA ILE A 219 -22.84 12.91 -24.09
C ILE A 219 -24.01 11.94 -24.24
N LEU A 220 -25.12 12.46 -24.79
CA LEU A 220 -26.22 11.63 -25.25
C LEU A 220 -25.95 11.25 -26.72
N LEU A 221 -25.78 9.94 -26.94
CA LEU A 221 -25.52 9.37 -28.26
C LEU A 221 -26.82 9.29 -29.07
N GLN A 222 -26.71 9.15 -30.40
CA GLN A 222 -27.89 9.06 -31.30
C GLN A 222 -28.79 7.88 -30.98
N ASP A 223 -28.27 6.80 -30.39
CA ASP A 223 -29.02 5.63 -29.95
C ASP A 223 -29.73 5.83 -28.60
N GLY A 224 -29.70 7.05 -28.03
CA GLY A 224 -30.31 7.38 -26.75
C GLY A 224 -29.51 6.94 -25.53
N ARG A 225 -28.30 6.38 -25.70
CA ARG A 225 -27.43 5.99 -24.57
C ARG A 225 -26.52 7.16 -24.16
N LEU A 226 -26.10 7.13 -22.88
CA LEU A 226 -25.09 8.05 -22.40
C LEU A 226 -23.69 7.43 -22.60
N ASN A 227 -22.70 8.26 -22.97
CA ASN A 227 -21.29 7.83 -23.04
C ASN A 227 -20.80 7.20 -21.73
N LEU A 228 -21.33 7.62 -20.57
CA LEU A 228 -20.99 7.06 -19.25
C LEU A 228 -21.36 5.58 -19.12
N GLN A 229 -22.37 5.09 -19.85
CA GLN A 229 -22.74 3.67 -19.85
C GLN A 229 -21.67 2.79 -20.50
N ASN A 230 -20.90 3.34 -21.44
CA ASN A 230 -19.80 2.63 -22.10
C ASN A 230 -18.52 2.58 -21.24
N ILE A 231 -18.47 3.38 -20.18
CA ILE A 231 -17.32 3.41 -19.25
C ILE A 231 -17.27 2.18 -18.37
N LEU A 232 -18.44 1.67 -17.98
CA LEU A 232 -18.50 0.47 -17.16
C LEU A 232 -18.28 -0.76 -18.04
N CYS A 233 -17.22 -1.55 -17.75
CA CYS A 233 -17.02 -2.83 -18.42
C CYS A 233 -18.10 -3.79 -17.95
N SER A 234 -19.04 -4.12 -18.86
CA SER A 234 -19.97 -5.19 -18.59
C SER A 234 -19.24 -6.53 -18.76
N LYS A 235 -19.01 -7.25 -17.67
CA LYS A 235 -18.48 -8.63 -17.72
C LYS A 235 -19.43 -9.64 -18.38
N ALA A 236 -20.65 -9.21 -18.74
CA ALA A 236 -21.65 -10.04 -19.41
C ALA A 236 -21.74 -9.67 -20.89
N GLY A 237 -21.00 -10.40 -21.73
CA GLY A 237 -21.26 -10.45 -23.16
C GLY A 237 -20.27 -9.69 -24.04
N GLY A 238 -19.64 -10.49 -24.90
CA GLY A 238 -18.79 -10.23 -26.05
C GLY A 238 -18.69 -8.79 -26.57
N GLN A 239 -17.47 -8.46 -26.79
CA GLN A 239 -16.98 -7.33 -27.54
C GLN A 239 -17.80 -7.11 -28.83
N LYS A 240 -18.76 -6.18 -28.83
CA LYS A 240 -19.23 -5.55 -30.06
C LYS A 240 -18.38 -4.31 -30.30
N SER A 241 -17.46 -4.43 -31.23
CA SER A 241 -16.76 -3.29 -31.81
C SER A 241 -17.79 -2.32 -32.38
N LEU A 242 -17.92 -1.15 -31.78
CA LEU A 242 -18.64 -0.05 -32.38
C LEU A 242 -17.65 0.67 -33.29
N THR A 243 -17.82 0.46 -34.58
CA THR A 243 -17.27 1.30 -35.65
C THR A 243 -17.68 2.74 -35.43
N GLU A 244 -16.71 3.63 -35.64
CA GLU A 244 -16.89 5.09 -35.66
C GLU A 244 -18.12 5.46 -36.48
N SER A 245 -19.16 5.96 -35.82
CA SER A 245 -20.19 6.75 -36.43
C SER A 245 -20.10 8.17 -35.88
N GLU A 246 -20.05 9.09 -36.80
CA GLU A 246 -19.87 10.53 -36.60
C GLU A 246 -20.73 11.09 -35.47
N GLU A 247 -20.10 11.91 -34.62
CA GLU A 247 -20.70 12.49 -33.44
C GLU A 247 -21.44 13.79 -33.78
N ASP A 248 -22.75 13.70 -33.94
CA ASP A 248 -23.68 14.80 -33.77
C ASP A 248 -24.55 14.54 -32.52
N GLY A 249 -23.98 14.65 -31.37
CA GLY A 249 -24.66 14.49 -30.07
C GLY A 249 -24.59 15.75 -29.22
N LEU A 250 -25.66 16.04 -28.47
CA LEU A 250 -25.69 17.14 -27.50
C LEU A 250 -24.71 16.89 -26.38
N ALA A 251 -23.65 17.68 -26.25
CA ALA A 251 -22.70 17.60 -25.14
C ALA A 251 -23.13 18.55 -24.02
N ILE A 252 -23.31 18.05 -22.82
CA ILE A 252 -23.56 18.82 -21.61
C ILE A 252 -22.31 18.75 -20.73
N GLU A 253 -21.68 19.88 -20.47
CA GLU A 253 -20.59 20.01 -19.56
C GLU A 253 -21.12 20.50 -18.21
N VAL A 254 -21.00 19.67 -17.19
CA VAL A 254 -21.41 20.02 -15.82
C VAL A 254 -20.17 20.37 -15.02
N ALA A 255 -20.06 21.65 -14.65
CA ALA A 255 -19.05 22.12 -13.72
C ALA A 255 -19.74 22.46 -12.39
N ASP A 256 -19.45 21.70 -11.35
CA ASP A 256 -19.92 22.00 -9.99
C ASP A 256 -18.73 22.30 -9.07
N LYS A 257 -18.89 23.32 -8.25
CA LYS A 257 -17.83 23.77 -7.36
C LYS A 257 -17.73 22.94 -6.08
N THR A 258 -18.80 22.25 -5.67
CA THR A 258 -18.78 21.41 -4.44
C THR A 258 -19.93 20.41 -4.43
N ALA A 259 -19.64 19.12 -4.52
CA ALA A 259 -20.60 18.05 -4.29
C ALA A 259 -20.28 17.36 -2.95
N THR A 260 -21.25 17.27 -2.04
CA THR A 260 -21.14 16.53 -0.79
C THR A 260 -21.95 15.25 -0.91
N VAL A 261 -21.29 14.09 -0.89
CA VAL A 261 -21.96 12.79 -0.88
C VAL A 261 -22.05 12.31 0.57
N VAL A 262 -23.28 12.17 1.06
CA VAL A 262 -23.58 11.70 2.41
C VAL A 262 -24.24 10.34 2.35
N ARG A 263 -23.63 9.36 2.98
CA ARG A 263 -24.00 8.00 3.42
C ARG A 263 -23.51 6.83 2.56
N PRO A 264 -22.91 5.83 3.21
CA PRO A 264 -22.66 4.52 2.62
C PRO A 264 -23.96 3.72 2.50
N VAL A 265 -24.15 3.07 1.36
CA VAL A 265 -25.22 2.09 1.17
C VAL A 265 -24.82 0.79 1.87
N PRO A 266 -25.66 0.20 2.73
CA PRO A 266 -25.35 -1.09 3.36
C PRO A 266 -25.30 -2.19 2.31
N VAL A 267 -24.15 -2.88 2.23
CA VAL A 267 -23.99 -4.08 1.40
C VAL A 267 -24.86 -5.19 2.00
N LYS A 268 -25.96 -5.55 1.33
CA LYS A 268 -26.74 -6.74 1.66
C LYS A 268 -25.87 -7.97 1.46
N ARG A 269 -25.65 -8.73 2.53
CA ARG A 269 -25.16 -10.10 2.47
C ARG A 269 -26.20 -10.95 1.75
N SER A 270 -25.84 -11.53 0.62
CA SER A 270 -26.55 -12.70 0.09
C SER A 270 -26.00 -13.93 0.80
N VAL A 271 -26.92 -14.72 1.32
CA VAL A 271 -26.76 -16.02 1.97
C VAL A 271 -26.19 -17.04 0.98
#